data_26f6dd3a5ace342eab9a2ab34a47d312
#
_entry.id   26f6dd3a5ace342eab9a2ab34a47d312
#
_cell.length_a   1.000
_cell.length_b   1.000
_cell.length_c   1.000
_cell.angle_alpha   90.00
_cell.angle_beta   90.00
_cell.angle_gamma   90.00
#
_symmetry.space_group_name_H-M   'P 1'
#
loop_
_entity.id
_entity.type
_entity.pdbx_description
1 polymer ?
#
loop_
_entity_poly.entity_id
_entity_poly.type
_entity_poly.pdbx_seq_one_letter_code
_entity_poly.pdbx_strand_id
1 'polypeptide(L)'
;MLHVTDLQWGEVVNKNEIEGINEFNSEIAEQRYRRLIEKTIDLCFNHTANPEYSGIYYLRGGDMVSGDIHEELKETNDAASLPAVKHLVEVEIWGISELAARFGHVHVKSVAGNHGRTTIKPHSKKYAENNYDTLSSYMLEQWFAAKGDKRVTFETAMSADILFELHGWNILLTHGDRMGSRGGMGFIGPAATILRGMKKLR
;
A
#
# COMPACT_ATOMS: atom_id res chain seq x y z
N MET A 1 -8.15 4.20 10.82
CA MET A 1 -7.25 3.48 9.90
C MET A 1 -7.26 4.18 8.56
N LEU A 2 -6.10 4.34 7.93
CA LEU A 2 -5.94 4.73 6.53
C LEU A 2 -5.38 3.52 5.78
N HIS A 3 -6.11 3.02 4.77
CA HIS A 3 -5.67 1.91 3.93
C HIS A 3 -5.25 2.47 2.57
N VAL A 4 -3.99 2.22 2.22
CA VAL A 4 -3.36 2.64 0.97
C VAL A 4 -2.87 1.38 0.26
N THR A 5 -3.32 1.18 -0.96
CA THR A 5 -3.00 0.01 -1.79
C THR A 5 -2.97 0.43 -3.24
N ASP A 6 -2.32 -0.34 -4.09
CA ASP A 6 -2.32 -0.15 -5.55
C ASP A 6 -1.94 1.28 -5.97
N LEU A 7 -0.90 1.84 -5.36
CA LEU A 7 -0.38 3.14 -5.78
C LEU A 7 0.25 3.06 -7.17
N GLN A 8 0.71 1.86 -7.57
CA GLN A 8 1.26 1.56 -8.89
C GLN A 8 2.29 2.61 -9.33
N TRP A 9 3.22 2.95 -8.42
CA TRP A 9 4.20 4.00 -8.67
C TRP A 9 5.09 3.67 -9.86
N GLY A 10 5.14 4.57 -10.83
CA GLY A 10 5.84 4.38 -12.08
C GLY A 10 4.95 3.98 -13.25
N GLU A 11 3.69 3.58 -13.01
CA GLU A 11 2.75 3.26 -14.09
C GLU A 11 2.37 4.51 -14.88
N VAL A 12 2.22 4.36 -16.19
CA VAL A 12 1.73 5.41 -17.09
C VAL A 12 0.44 4.96 -17.79
N VAL A 13 -0.58 5.79 -17.65
CA VAL A 13 -1.81 5.66 -18.44
C VAL A 13 -1.94 6.92 -19.31
N ASN A 14 -1.82 6.73 -20.62
CA ASN A 14 -1.94 7.80 -21.59
C ASN A 14 -3.42 8.01 -21.95
N LYS A 15 -3.94 9.21 -21.68
CA LYS A 15 -5.33 9.54 -21.96
C LYS A 15 -5.74 9.34 -23.43
N ASN A 16 -4.80 9.46 -24.38
CA ASN A 16 -5.10 9.28 -25.78
C ASN A 16 -5.35 7.81 -26.17
N GLU A 17 -4.88 6.87 -25.35
CA GLU A 17 -5.07 5.42 -25.57
C GLU A 17 -6.37 4.90 -24.99
N ILE A 18 -7.01 5.68 -24.10
CA ILE A 18 -8.23 5.29 -23.37
C ILE A 18 -9.35 6.34 -23.51
N GLU A 19 -9.48 6.96 -24.67
CA GLU A 19 -10.58 7.88 -25.01
C GLU A 19 -10.72 9.09 -24.06
N GLY A 20 -9.63 9.50 -23.42
CA GLY A 20 -9.63 10.63 -22.48
C GLY A 20 -10.23 10.37 -21.12
N ILE A 21 -10.55 9.12 -20.77
CA ILE A 21 -11.25 8.75 -19.52
C ILE A 21 -10.35 8.93 -18.30
N ASN A 22 -9.05 8.65 -18.42
CA ASN A 22 -8.10 8.74 -17.32
C ASN A 22 -6.71 9.18 -17.83
N GLU A 23 -5.89 9.65 -16.91
CA GLU A 23 -4.47 9.90 -17.10
C GLU A 23 -3.75 9.55 -15.79
N PHE A 24 -2.59 8.90 -15.90
CA PHE A 24 -1.80 8.52 -14.73
C PHE A 24 -0.31 8.54 -15.07
N ASN A 25 0.51 8.96 -14.12
CA ASN A 25 1.96 8.92 -14.13
C ASN A 25 2.46 9.17 -12.70
N SER A 26 3.76 9.10 -12.46
CA SER A 26 4.33 9.31 -11.12
C SER A 26 4.04 10.70 -10.52
N GLU A 27 3.95 11.75 -11.33
CA GLU A 27 3.59 13.09 -10.84
C GLU A 27 2.13 13.15 -10.35
N ILE A 28 1.20 12.57 -11.12
CA ILE A 28 -0.21 12.47 -10.74
C ILE A 28 -0.37 11.57 -9.52
N ALA A 29 0.39 10.47 -9.44
CA ALA A 29 0.42 9.58 -8.28
C ALA A 29 0.80 10.35 -7.01
N GLU A 30 1.87 11.16 -7.07
CA GLU A 30 2.30 12.00 -5.94
C GLU A 30 1.23 13.02 -5.54
N GLN A 31 0.64 13.73 -6.50
CA GLN A 31 -0.43 14.70 -6.22
C GLN A 31 -1.63 14.04 -5.56
N ARG A 32 -2.06 12.86 -6.05
CA ARG A 32 -3.17 12.09 -5.47
C ARG A 32 -2.84 11.60 -4.07
N TYR A 33 -1.62 11.09 -3.85
CA TYR A 33 -1.18 10.64 -2.54
C TYR A 33 -1.14 11.81 -1.53
N ARG A 34 -0.53 12.95 -1.90
CA ARG A 34 -0.53 14.15 -1.03
C ARG A 34 -1.95 14.58 -0.69
N ARG A 35 -2.82 14.63 -1.68
CA ARG A 35 -4.23 14.96 -1.47
C ARG A 35 -4.94 13.98 -0.55
N LEU A 36 -4.64 12.67 -0.65
CA LEU A 36 -5.18 11.64 0.24
C LEU A 36 -4.79 11.91 1.71
N ILE A 37 -3.52 12.20 1.98
CA ILE A 37 -3.02 12.51 3.33
C ILE A 37 -3.71 13.78 3.87
N GLU A 38 -3.70 14.87 3.11
CA GLU A 38 -4.35 16.13 3.48
C GLU A 38 -5.84 15.94 3.79
N LYS A 39 -6.55 15.21 2.93
CA LYS A 39 -7.97 14.93 3.13
C LYS A 39 -8.26 14.00 4.30
N THR A 40 -7.39 13.03 4.56
CA THR A 40 -7.50 12.19 5.75
C THR A 40 -7.42 13.05 7.03
N ILE A 41 -6.45 13.95 7.10
CA ILE A 41 -6.29 14.86 8.22
C ILE A 41 -7.50 15.79 8.33
N ASP A 42 -7.92 16.42 7.22
CA ASP A 42 -9.05 17.32 7.16
C ASP A 42 -10.35 16.66 7.67
N LEU A 43 -10.68 15.47 7.15
CA LEU A 43 -11.86 14.73 7.56
C LEU A 43 -11.83 14.34 9.04
N CYS A 44 -10.68 13.89 9.54
CA CYS A 44 -10.56 13.47 10.93
C CYS A 44 -10.63 14.63 11.92
N PHE A 45 -10.03 15.78 11.61
CA PHE A 45 -9.91 16.87 12.59
C PHE A 45 -10.90 18.01 12.40
N ASN A 46 -11.40 18.23 11.18
CA ASN A 46 -12.28 19.36 10.90
C ASN A 46 -13.75 18.97 10.70
N HIS A 47 -14.02 17.67 10.50
CA HIS A 47 -15.37 17.17 10.24
C HIS A 47 -15.88 16.18 11.31
N THR A 48 -15.14 16.02 12.40
CA THR A 48 -15.49 15.16 13.54
C THR A 48 -15.63 16.02 14.80
N ALA A 49 -16.70 15.82 15.56
CA ALA A 49 -16.90 16.52 16.82
C ALA A 49 -15.91 15.99 17.88
N ASN A 50 -15.15 16.90 18.51
CA ASN A 50 -14.17 16.61 19.55
C ASN A 50 -13.19 15.46 19.15
N PRO A 51 -12.38 15.65 18.10
CA PRO A 51 -11.51 14.59 17.59
C PRO A 51 -10.35 14.34 18.57
N GLU A 52 -10.39 13.19 19.23
CA GLU A 52 -9.30 12.68 20.07
C GLU A 52 -8.84 11.33 19.49
N TYR A 53 -7.57 11.25 19.13
CA TYR A 53 -6.97 10.05 18.54
C TYR A 53 -5.73 9.65 19.33
N SER A 54 -5.63 8.37 19.70
CA SER A 54 -4.40 7.79 20.27
C SER A 54 -3.33 7.53 19.20
N GLY A 55 -3.69 7.63 17.93
CA GLY A 55 -2.83 7.40 16.77
C GLY A 55 -3.63 7.00 15.55
N ILE A 56 -2.91 6.65 14.48
CA ILE A 56 -3.49 6.16 13.24
C ILE A 56 -2.76 4.90 12.76
N TYR A 57 -3.51 3.90 12.30
CA TYR A 57 -2.96 2.79 11.54
C TYR A 57 -2.86 3.20 10.06
N TYR A 58 -1.65 3.14 9.52
CA TYR A 58 -1.36 3.34 8.10
C TYR A 58 -1.08 1.97 7.49
N LEU A 59 -2.04 1.47 6.71
CA LEU A 59 -2.04 0.11 6.17
C LEU A 59 -1.61 0.16 4.71
N ARG A 60 -0.42 -0.39 4.40
CA ARG A 60 0.10 -0.55 3.04
C ARG A 60 -0.34 -1.91 2.52
N GLY A 61 -1.29 -1.91 1.61
CA GLY A 61 -1.99 -3.10 1.10
C GLY A 61 -1.29 -3.84 -0.03
N GLY A 62 -0.08 -3.43 -0.40
CA GLY A 62 0.67 -4.00 -1.53
C GLY A 62 0.44 -3.27 -2.85
N ASP A 63 1.19 -3.66 -3.87
CA ASP A 63 1.23 -3.03 -5.20
C ASP A 63 1.51 -1.52 -5.12
N MET A 64 2.45 -1.16 -4.25
CA MET A 64 2.86 0.22 -4.06
C MET A 64 3.63 0.74 -5.28
N VAL A 65 4.27 -0.15 -6.03
CA VAL A 65 4.96 0.14 -7.30
C VAL A 65 4.37 -0.69 -8.42
N SER A 66 4.40 -0.14 -9.64
CA SER A 66 3.97 -0.85 -10.87
C SER A 66 4.85 -2.06 -11.16
N GLY A 67 6.15 -1.96 -10.85
CA GLY A 67 7.09 -3.05 -11.06
C GLY A 67 7.40 -3.31 -12.54
N ASP A 68 8.05 -4.45 -12.79
CA ASP A 68 8.55 -4.82 -14.11
C ASP A 68 8.27 -6.28 -14.48
N ILE A 69 7.23 -6.86 -13.89
CA ILE A 69 6.87 -8.26 -14.09
C ILE A 69 6.18 -8.55 -15.42
N HIS A 70 5.65 -7.52 -16.08
CA HIS A 70 5.07 -7.57 -17.41
C HIS A 70 5.94 -6.78 -18.38
N GLU A 71 6.14 -7.28 -19.61
CA GLU A 71 6.94 -6.60 -20.63
C GLU A 71 6.35 -5.22 -20.95
N GLU A 72 5.04 -5.12 -21.07
CA GLU A 72 4.32 -3.87 -21.28
C GLU A 72 4.68 -2.81 -20.24
N LEU A 73 4.67 -3.15 -18.95
CA LEU A 73 5.00 -2.21 -17.89
C LEU A 73 6.45 -1.75 -17.93
N LYS A 74 7.39 -2.63 -18.34
CA LYS A 74 8.80 -2.25 -18.51
C LYS A 74 9.00 -1.19 -19.59
N GLU A 75 8.19 -1.22 -20.63
CA GLU A 75 8.27 -0.30 -21.76
C GLU A 75 7.50 1.00 -21.52
N THR A 76 6.41 0.94 -20.76
CA THR A 76 5.47 2.06 -20.61
C THR A 76 5.63 2.82 -19.29
N ASN A 77 6.23 2.23 -18.26
CA ASN A 77 6.48 2.93 -17.00
C ASN A 77 7.36 4.18 -17.21
N ASP A 78 7.06 5.26 -16.48
CA ASP A 78 7.85 6.51 -16.54
C ASP A 78 9.17 6.43 -15.77
N ALA A 79 9.34 5.39 -14.93
CA ALA A 79 10.55 5.12 -14.19
C ALA A 79 10.80 3.61 -14.07
N ALA A 80 12.08 3.21 -14.10
CA ALA A 80 12.46 1.85 -13.73
C ALA A 80 12.14 1.58 -12.25
N SER A 81 11.97 0.30 -11.87
CA SER A 81 11.49 -0.09 -10.54
C SER A 81 12.27 0.51 -9.37
N LEU A 82 13.60 0.57 -9.41
CA LEU A 82 14.40 1.13 -8.31
C LEU A 82 14.25 2.66 -8.14
N PRO A 83 14.33 3.49 -9.20
CA PRO A 83 13.96 4.90 -9.13
C PRO A 83 12.52 5.13 -8.64
N ALA A 84 11.55 4.32 -9.08
CA ALA A 84 10.17 4.40 -8.64
C ALA A 84 10.04 4.12 -7.13
N VAL A 85 10.70 3.07 -6.62
CA VAL A 85 10.77 2.76 -5.17
C VAL A 85 11.35 3.92 -4.38
N LYS A 86 12.45 4.51 -4.87
CA LYS A 86 13.10 5.64 -4.18
C LYS A 86 12.17 6.84 -4.08
N HIS A 87 11.55 7.24 -5.19
CA HIS A 87 10.62 8.36 -5.23
C HIS A 87 9.38 8.10 -4.33
N LEU A 88 8.78 6.92 -4.40
CA LEU A 88 7.70 6.50 -3.52
C LEU A 88 8.08 6.67 -2.04
N VAL A 89 9.26 6.18 -1.63
CA VAL A 89 9.73 6.27 -0.25
C VAL A 89 9.86 7.73 0.19
N GLU A 90 10.43 8.60 -0.65
CA GLU A 90 10.55 10.04 -0.35
C GLU A 90 9.18 10.69 -0.11
N VAL A 91 8.18 10.34 -0.91
CA VAL A 91 6.82 10.86 -0.78
C VAL A 91 6.08 10.27 0.41
N GLU A 92 6.24 8.97 0.69
CA GLU A 92 5.65 8.33 1.86
C GLU A 92 6.27 8.82 3.19
N ILE A 93 7.56 9.15 3.21
CA ILE A 93 8.21 9.80 4.37
C ILE A 93 7.47 11.09 4.71
N TRP A 94 7.19 11.92 3.72
CA TRP A 94 6.41 13.15 3.94
C TRP A 94 5.02 12.82 4.50
N GLY A 95 4.27 11.93 3.86
CA GLY A 95 2.90 11.61 4.29
C GLY A 95 2.81 11.02 5.69
N ILE A 96 3.69 10.06 6.02
CA ILE A 96 3.75 9.46 7.37
C ILE A 96 4.17 10.51 8.41
N SER A 97 5.08 11.44 8.07
CA SER A 97 5.48 12.54 8.96
C SER A 97 4.32 13.50 9.25
N GLU A 98 3.52 13.87 8.23
CA GLU A 98 2.31 14.68 8.39
C GLU A 98 1.27 13.98 9.29
N LEU A 99 1.06 12.67 9.07
CA LEU A 99 0.18 11.88 9.94
C LEU A 99 0.70 11.84 11.39
N ALA A 100 2.00 11.63 11.60
CA ALA A 100 2.61 11.60 12.93
C ALA A 100 2.51 12.97 13.64
N ALA A 101 2.63 14.07 12.89
CA ALA A 101 2.46 15.41 13.42
C ALA A 101 1.03 15.68 13.92
N ARG A 102 0.02 15.12 13.26
CA ARG A 102 -1.39 15.37 13.56
C ARG A 102 -2.01 14.36 14.51
N PHE A 103 -1.68 13.07 14.38
CA PHE A 103 -2.25 11.98 15.18
C PHE A 103 -1.40 11.58 16.39
N GLY A 104 -0.17 12.08 16.50
CA GLY A 104 0.77 11.74 17.57
C GLY A 104 1.49 10.42 17.35
N HIS A 105 0.77 9.36 16.97
CA HIS A 105 1.36 8.04 16.67
C HIS A 105 0.86 7.48 15.33
N VAL A 106 1.77 6.84 14.59
CA VAL A 106 1.47 6.13 13.33
C VAL A 106 1.96 4.70 13.42
N HIS A 107 1.05 3.74 13.25
CA HIS A 107 1.37 2.33 13.19
C HIS A 107 1.31 1.87 11.73
N VAL A 108 2.48 1.76 11.09
CA VAL A 108 2.60 1.31 9.70
C VAL A 108 2.57 -0.21 9.66
N LYS A 109 1.62 -0.78 8.93
CA LYS A 109 1.56 -2.21 8.65
C LYS A 109 1.61 -2.41 7.15
N SER A 110 2.51 -3.29 6.68
CA SER A 110 2.78 -3.46 5.25
C SER A 110 2.72 -4.92 4.85
N VAL A 111 1.98 -5.21 3.80
CA VAL A 111 1.99 -6.48 3.08
C VAL A 111 2.49 -6.26 1.66
N ALA A 112 3.10 -7.29 1.07
CA ALA A 112 3.57 -7.24 -0.30
C ALA A 112 2.41 -7.56 -1.27
N GLY A 113 2.38 -6.85 -2.39
CA GLY A 113 1.52 -7.15 -3.53
C GLY A 113 2.21 -8.02 -4.57
N ASN A 114 1.53 -8.26 -5.68
CA ASN A 114 2.08 -9.10 -6.75
C ASN A 114 2.92 -8.31 -7.76
N HIS A 115 2.68 -7.02 -7.95
CA HIS A 115 3.44 -6.19 -8.88
C HIS A 115 4.85 -5.89 -8.40
N GLY A 116 5.05 -5.71 -7.10
CA GLY A 116 6.36 -5.43 -6.52
C GLY A 116 7.35 -6.61 -6.54
N ARG A 117 6.96 -7.83 -6.97
CA ARG A 117 7.88 -8.98 -6.99
C ARG A 117 8.99 -8.81 -8.02
N THR A 118 10.19 -9.30 -7.70
CA THR A 118 11.36 -9.24 -8.59
C THR A 118 11.43 -10.42 -9.58
N THR A 119 10.44 -11.32 -9.56
CA THR A 119 10.40 -12.53 -10.41
C THR A 119 9.20 -12.48 -11.35
N ILE A 120 9.41 -12.81 -12.63
CA ILE A 120 8.34 -12.85 -13.63
C ILE A 120 7.23 -13.82 -13.23
N LYS A 121 7.59 -15.02 -12.75
CA LYS A 121 6.63 -16.01 -12.26
C LYS A 121 6.42 -15.88 -10.75
N PRO A 122 5.17 -15.95 -10.27
CA PRO A 122 4.90 -15.93 -8.84
C PRO A 122 5.58 -17.11 -8.12
N HIS A 123 6.25 -16.82 -7.01
CA HIS A 123 6.83 -17.83 -6.13
C HIS A 123 6.08 -17.85 -4.80
N SER A 124 5.82 -19.06 -4.26
CA SER A 124 5.21 -19.19 -2.94
C SER A 124 6.21 -19.00 -1.81
N LYS A 125 7.48 -19.33 -2.04
CA LYS A 125 8.58 -19.14 -1.09
C LYS A 125 9.23 -17.79 -1.35
N LYS A 126 9.67 -17.12 -0.26
CA LYS A 126 10.36 -15.83 -0.32
C LYS A 126 9.54 -14.72 -1.01
N TYR A 127 8.23 -14.79 -0.89
CA TYR A 127 7.31 -13.86 -1.52
C TYR A 127 7.56 -12.41 -1.09
N ALA A 128 7.67 -12.20 0.21
CA ALA A 128 7.96 -10.88 0.76
C ALA A 128 9.44 -10.49 0.60
N GLU A 129 10.38 -11.44 0.74
CA GLU A 129 11.82 -11.15 0.63
C GLU A 129 12.20 -10.62 -0.76
N ASN A 130 11.56 -11.12 -1.82
CA ASN A 130 11.83 -10.74 -3.21
C ASN A 130 10.77 -9.76 -3.74
N ASN A 131 10.54 -8.67 -3.01
CA ASN A 131 9.46 -7.73 -3.34
C ASN A 131 9.86 -6.28 -3.02
N TYR A 132 9.61 -5.38 -3.96
CA TYR A 132 9.88 -3.95 -3.83
C TYR A 132 9.01 -3.27 -2.76
N ASP A 133 7.80 -3.78 -2.49
CA ASP A 133 6.96 -3.26 -1.41
C ASP A 133 7.61 -3.50 -0.05
N THR A 134 8.22 -4.67 0.15
CA THR A 134 8.98 -4.99 1.36
C THR A 134 10.25 -4.15 1.46
N LEU A 135 10.96 -3.95 0.34
CA LEU A 135 12.14 -3.08 0.31
C LEU A 135 11.77 -1.64 0.66
N SER A 136 10.71 -1.09 0.08
CA SER A 136 10.25 0.27 0.37
C SER A 136 9.82 0.42 1.84
N SER A 137 9.15 -0.58 2.40
CA SER A 137 8.78 -0.60 3.82
C SER A 137 10.01 -0.61 4.73
N TYR A 138 11.03 -1.42 4.41
CA TYR A 138 12.30 -1.43 5.13
C TYR A 138 13.01 -0.07 5.05
N MET A 139 13.04 0.56 3.89
CA MET A 139 13.66 1.89 3.72
C MET A 139 12.96 2.95 4.58
N LEU A 140 11.63 2.94 4.63
CA LEU A 140 10.85 3.81 5.51
C LEU A 140 11.20 3.59 6.98
N GLU A 141 11.19 2.33 7.43
CA GLU A 141 11.53 1.97 8.82
C GLU A 141 12.94 2.47 9.19
N GLN A 142 13.94 2.21 8.34
CA GLN A 142 15.32 2.66 8.59
C GLN A 142 15.42 4.19 8.64
N TRP A 143 14.68 4.90 7.80
CA TRP A 143 14.70 6.36 7.82
C TRP A 143 14.13 6.93 9.14
N PHE A 144 12.95 6.44 9.57
CA PHE A 144 12.35 6.89 10.84
C PHE A 144 13.18 6.47 12.06
N ALA A 145 13.78 5.29 12.05
CA ALA A 145 14.72 4.84 13.07
C ALA A 145 15.96 5.75 13.15
N ALA A 146 16.56 6.11 12.01
CA ALA A 146 17.71 7.00 11.94
C ALA A 146 17.38 8.43 12.43
N LYS A 147 16.15 8.89 12.21
CA LYS A 147 15.65 10.17 12.76
C LYS A 147 15.32 10.09 14.25
N GLY A 148 15.27 8.91 14.85
CA GLY A 148 14.87 8.72 16.24
C GLY A 148 13.41 9.05 16.51
N ASP A 149 12.54 9.05 15.49
CA ASP A 149 11.12 9.37 15.64
C ASP A 149 10.34 8.16 16.17
N LYS A 150 10.16 8.11 17.47
CA LYS A 150 9.47 7.03 18.17
C LYS A 150 7.94 7.05 18.01
N ARG A 151 7.39 8.06 17.33
CA ARG A 151 5.94 8.12 17.05
C ARG A 151 5.53 7.17 15.96
N VAL A 152 6.48 6.73 15.13
CA VAL A 152 6.20 5.85 13.99
C VAL A 152 6.75 4.46 14.28
N THR A 153 5.88 3.45 14.15
CA THR A 153 6.24 2.04 14.32
C THR A 153 5.91 1.26 13.06
N PHE A 154 6.72 0.24 12.78
CA PHE A 154 6.58 -0.57 11.56
C PHE A 154 6.34 -2.04 11.88
N GLU A 155 5.48 -2.67 11.11
CA GLU A 155 5.31 -4.12 11.02
C GLU A 155 5.17 -4.51 9.57
N THR A 156 6.18 -5.17 9.02
CA THR A 156 6.19 -5.65 7.64
C THR A 156 6.03 -7.16 7.62
N ALA A 157 5.01 -7.63 6.90
CA ALA A 157 4.76 -9.06 6.78
C ALA A 157 5.90 -9.76 6.03
N MET A 158 6.43 -10.83 6.62
CA MET A 158 7.28 -11.80 5.90
C MET A 158 6.44 -12.92 5.25
N SER A 159 5.14 -12.91 5.50
CA SER A 159 4.10 -13.73 4.84
C SER A 159 3.26 -12.87 3.90
N ALA A 160 2.15 -13.42 3.38
CA ALA A 160 1.24 -12.67 2.52
C ALA A 160 0.29 -11.73 3.29
N ASP A 161 0.16 -11.92 4.60
CA ASP A 161 -0.90 -11.29 5.39
C ASP A 161 -0.38 -10.87 6.76
N ILE A 162 -1.04 -9.86 7.36
CA ILE A 162 -0.91 -9.49 8.77
C ILE A 162 -2.29 -9.63 9.43
N LEU A 163 -2.36 -10.37 10.52
CA LEU A 163 -3.53 -10.41 11.40
C LEU A 163 -3.24 -9.62 12.66
N PHE A 164 -4.08 -8.66 12.98
CA PHE A 164 -3.95 -7.85 14.20
C PHE A 164 -5.32 -7.54 14.80
N GLU A 165 -5.32 -7.19 16.07
CA GLU A 165 -6.53 -6.77 16.79
C GLU A 165 -6.60 -5.25 16.90
N LEU A 166 -7.78 -4.69 16.71
CA LEU A 166 -8.06 -3.28 16.94
C LEU A 166 -9.45 -3.13 17.58
N HIS A 167 -9.52 -2.60 18.78
CA HIS A 167 -10.76 -2.40 19.55
C HIS A 167 -11.62 -3.67 19.67
N GLY A 168 -11.00 -4.82 19.87
CA GLY A 168 -11.69 -6.12 19.99
C GLY A 168 -12.08 -6.76 18.65
N TRP A 169 -11.70 -6.15 17.52
CA TRP A 169 -11.91 -6.69 16.19
C TRP A 169 -10.64 -7.26 15.58
N ASN A 170 -10.74 -8.46 15.06
CA ASN A 170 -9.67 -9.05 14.27
C ASN A 170 -9.66 -8.45 12.86
N ILE A 171 -8.55 -7.85 12.49
CA ILE A 171 -8.32 -7.21 11.19
C ILE A 171 -7.30 -8.05 10.42
N LEU A 172 -7.67 -8.50 9.23
CA LEU A 172 -6.76 -9.16 8.29
C LEU A 172 -6.36 -8.18 7.20
N LEU A 173 -5.09 -7.74 7.20
CA LEU A 173 -4.50 -7.02 6.10
C LEU A 173 -3.91 -8.02 5.11
N THR A 174 -4.36 -7.96 3.86
CA THR A 174 -3.94 -8.85 2.77
C THR A 174 -4.03 -8.10 1.45
N HIS A 175 -3.13 -8.38 0.51
CA HIS A 175 -3.24 -7.84 -0.85
C HIS A 175 -4.35 -8.54 -1.64
N GLY A 176 -4.61 -9.83 -1.37
CA GLY A 176 -5.71 -10.56 -1.98
C GLY A 176 -5.35 -11.39 -3.22
N ASP A 177 -4.21 -11.20 -3.86
CA ASP A 177 -3.76 -11.93 -5.06
C ASP A 177 -3.75 -13.46 -4.87
N ARG A 178 -3.51 -13.92 -3.63
CA ARG A 178 -3.50 -15.34 -3.26
C ARG A 178 -4.84 -15.92 -2.87
N MET A 179 -5.87 -15.10 -2.78
CA MET A 179 -7.21 -15.58 -2.39
C MET A 179 -7.94 -16.30 -3.51
N GLY A 180 -7.43 -16.26 -4.73
CA GLY A 180 -7.88 -17.01 -5.90
C GLY A 180 -9.39 -16.94 -6.14
N SER A 181 -9.84 -16.07 -7.01
CA SER A 181 -11.22 -16.07 -7.51
C SER A 181 -11.35 -17.00 -8.71
N ARG A 182 -11.44 -18.30 -8.47
CA ARG A 182 -11.85 -19.25 -9.53
C ARG A 182 -13.38 -19.31 -9.57
N GLY A 183 -13.98 -18.52 -10.42
CA GLY A 183 -15.40 -18.59 -10.63
C GLY A 183 -15.81 -17.54 -11.64
N GLY A 184 -16.08 -17.97 -12.85
CA GLY A 184 -16.36 -17.14 -14.02
C GLY A 184 -17.66 -16.34 -13.99
N MET A 185 -18.25 -16.08 -12.83
CA MET A 185 -19.32 -15.12 -12.67
C MET A 185 -18.91 -14.11 -11.61
N GLY A 186 -18.69 -12.87 -11.99
CA GLY A 186 -18.19 -11.78 -11.15
C GLY A 186 -18.98 -11.49 -9.89
N PHE A 187 -20.14 -12.13 -9.70
CA PHE A 187 -20.96 -12.01 -8.51
C PHE A 187 -20.57 -13.00 -7.40
N ILE A 188 -20.10 -14.19 -7.74
CA ILE A 188 -19.72 -15.23 -6.74
C ILE A 188 -18.26 -15.09 -6.35
N GLY A 189 -17.41 -14.56 -7.21
CA GLY A 189 -15.97 -14.40 -6.99
C GLY A 189 -15.64 -13.63 -5.70
N PRO A 190 -16.13 -12.41 -5.48
CA PRO A 190 -15.87 -11.65 -4.26
C PRO A 190 -16.34 -12.32 -2.97
N ALA A 191 -17.52 -12.91 -2.98
CA ALA A 191 -18.09 -13.60 -1.81
C ALA A 191 -17.25 -14.83 -1.40
N ALA A 192 -16.84 -15.66 -2.35
CA ALA A 192 -15.98 -16.82 -2.08
C ALA A 192 -14.60 -16.40 -1.53
N THR A 193 -14.05 -15.31 -2.03
CA THR A 193 -12.79 -14.74 -1.58
C THR A 193 -12.88 -14.22 -0.15
N ILE A 194 -13.93 -13.46 0.17
CA ILE A 194 -14.21 -12.96 1.52
C ILE A 194 -14.37 -14.13 2.50
N LEU A 195 -15.17 -15.14 2.16
CA LEU A 195 -15.40 -16.33 3.01
C LEU A 195 -14.12 -17.12 3.28
N ARG A 196 -13.20 -17.19 2.31
CA ARG A 196 -11.87 -17.80 2.50
C ARG A 196 -10.98 -16.96 3.43
N GLY A 197 -11.00 -15.63 3.29
CA GLY A 197 -10.31 -14.71 4.18
C GLY A 197 -10.80 -14.85 5.63
N MET A 198 -12.11 -14.91 5.84
CA MET A 198 -12.71 -15.07 7.17
C MET A 198 -12.28 -16.34 7.92
N LYS A 199 -11.88 -17.41 7.22
CA LYS A 199 -11.31 -18.62 7.86
C LYS A 199 -9.96 -18.37 8.54
N LYS A 200 -9.22 -17.36 8.13
CA LYS A 200 -7.95 -16.96 8.76
C LYS A 200 -8.13 -16.15 10.04
N LEU A 201 -9.36 -15.67 10.30
CA LEU A 201 -9.71 -14.86 11.47
C LEU A 201 -10.17 -15.70 12.68
N ARG A 202 -10.24 -17.03 12.56
CA ARG A 202 -10.68 -17.96 13.60
C ARG A 202 -9.53 -18.61 14.34
#